data_17db779d69aeb21a4124389c6150e537
#
_entry.id   17db779d69aeb21a4124389c6150e537
#
_cell.length_a   1.000
_cell.length_b   1.000
_cell.length_c   1.000
_cell.angle_alpha   90.00
_cell.angle_beta   90.00
_cell.angle_gamma   90.00
#
_symmetry.space_group_name_H-M   'P 1'
#
loop_
_entity.id
_entity.type
_entity.pdbx_description
1 polymer ?
#
loop_
_entity_poly.entity_id
_entity_poly.type
_entity_poly.pdbx_seq_one_letter_code
_entity_poly.pdbx_strand_id
1 'polypeptide(L)'
;MKIQILDVKQGAANKQLGEQGVDISEVTKQFTVNPGKIFLNEENDQIMIRPKAWFRAVNGQEENIFSIEAEYMVFFRLTEIGEQTQGQVLSGNVALVEKLHEYSQIVVGVHLQMELNLTTIDSGMPIWEGEYIES
;
A
#
# COMPACT_ATOMS: atom_id res chain seq x y z
N MET A 1 -2.91 -8.03 21.89
CA MET A 1 -3.01 -6.85 21.05
C MET A 1 -3.52 -7.23 19.68
N LYS A 2 -4.40 -6.43 19.13
CA LYS A 2 -4.90 -6.60 17.76
C LYS A 2 -4.62 -5.34 16.96
N ILE A 3 -4.34 -5.53 15.66
CA ILE A 3 -4.19 -4.44 14.72
C ILE A 3 -5.45 -4.40 13.87
N GLN A 4 -6.15 -3.29 13.92
CA GLN A 4 -7.37 -3.08 13.15
C GLN A 4 -7.10 -2.09 12.04
N ILE A 5 -7.44 -2.45 10.80
CA ILE A 5 -7.43 -1.50 9.68
C ILE A 5 -8.78 -0.80 9.68
N LEU A 6 -8.74 0.51 9.82
CA LEU A 6 -9.96 1.33 9.87
C LEU A 6 -10.40 1.79 8.49
N ASP A 7 -9.44 2.20 7.66
CA ASP A 7 -9.75 2.77 6.36
C ASP A 7 -8.50 2.80 5.49
N VAL A 8 -8.71 2.80 4.19
CA VAL A 8 -7.67 3.00 3.18
C VAL A 8 -8.18 4.03 2.20
N LYS A 9 -7.47 5.15 2.08
CA LYS A 9 -7.82 6.22 1.16
C LYS A 9 -6.73 6.41 0.13
N GLN A 10 -7.13 6.55 -1.12
CA GLN A 10 -6.23 6.97 -2.18
C GLN A 10 -6.23 8.49 -2.24
N GLY A 11 -5.05 9.07 -2.19
CA GLY A 11 -4.85 10.50 -2.42
C GLY A 11 -4.59 10.77 -3.90
N ALA A 12 -3.53 11.53 -4.18
CA ALA A 12 -3.15 11.84 -5.56
C ALA A 12 -2.76 10.57 -6.32
N ALA A 13 -3.24 10.44 -7.54
CA ALA A 13 -2.87 9.35 -8.45
C ALA A 13 -2.55 9.91 -9.82
N ASN A 14 -1.49 9.41 -10.44
CA ASN A 14 -1.07 9.79 -11.77
C ASN A 14 -0.93 8.53 -12.62
N LYS A 15 -1.75 8.44 -13.68
CA LYS A 15 -1.75 7.32 -14.62
C LYS A 15 -1.19 7.78 -15.95
N GLN A 16 -0.30 6.98 -16.52
CA GLN A 16 0.29 7.27 -17.83
C GLN A 16 0.20 6.03 -18.72
N LEU A 17 -0.38 6.22 -19.90
CA LEU A 17 -0.35 5.22 -20.96
C LEU A 17 0.89 5.44 -21.81
N GLY A 18 1.43 4.36 -22.35
CA GLY A 18 2.49 4.44 -23.33
C GLY A 18 2.01 5.06 -24.63
N GLU A 19 2.97 5.37 -25.51
CA GLU A 19 2.68 5.89 -26.83
C GLU A 19 1.90 4.87 -27.66
N GLN A 20 1.10 5.36 -28.59
CA GLN A 20 0.36 4.52 -29.51
C GLN A 20 1.33 3.71 -30.38
N GLY A 21 1.09 2.40 -30.50
CA GLY A 21 1.93 1.54 -31.31
C GLY A 21 3.10 0.89 -30.57
N VAL A 22 3.18 1.07 -29.26
CA VAL A 22 4.18 0.37 -28.44
C VAL A 22 3.92 -1.14 -28.52
N ASP A 23 4.99 -1.91 -28.76
CA ASP A 23 4.92 -3.36 -28.76
C ASP A 23 4.61 -3.87 -27.36
N ILE A 24 3.53 -4.65 -27.23
CA ILE A 24 3.10 -5.21 -25.95
C ILE A 24 3.59 -6.64 -25.72
N SER A 25 4.51 -7.13 -26.56
CA SER A 25 5.16 -8.42 -26.31
C SER A 25 6.23 -8.29 -25.20
N GLU A 26 6.56 -9.39 -24.55
CA GLU A 26 7.61 -9.45 -23.54
C GLU A 26 7.41 -8.40 -22.41
N VAL A 27 6.19 -8.32 -21.88
CA VAL A 27 5.86 -7.35 -20.83
C VAL A 27 6.54 -7.72 -19.53
N THR A 28 7.27 -6.76 -18.95
CA THR A 28 7.82 -6.83 -17.59
C THR A 28 7.04 -5.90 -16.70
N LYS A 29 6.63 -6.40 -15.53
CA LYS A 29 5.86 -5.65 -14.55
C LYS A 29 6.72 -5.37 -13.33
N GLN A 30 6.70 -4.13 -12.88
CA GLN A 30 7.46 -3.67 -11.73
C GLN A 30 6.49 -3.01 -10.74
N PHE A 31 6.62 -3.38 -9.49
CA PHE A 31 5.80 -2.82 -8.42
C PHE A 31 6.71 -2.43 -7.26
N THR A 32 6.53 -1.20 -6.78
CA THR A 32 7.32 -0.68 -5.67
C THR A 32 6.40 0.09 -4.73
N VAL A 33 6.58 -0.13 -3.43
CA VAL A 33 5.90 0.64 -2.40
C VAL A 33 6.96 1.29 -1.52
N ASN A 34 6.91 2.61 -1.42
CA ASN A 34 7.63 3.33 -0.40
C ASN A 34 6.76 3.30 0.86
N PRO A 35 7.27 2.78 1.99
CA PRO A 35 6.44 2.59 3.18
C PRO A 35 5.91 3.90 3.78
N GLY A 36 6.57 5.02 3.53
CA GLY A 36 6.13 6.30 4.05
C GLY A 36 6.37 6.48 5.55
N LYS A 37 5.80 7.55 6.08
CA LYS A 37 5.94 7.91 7.49
C LYS A 37 4.71 7.48 8.28
N ILE A 38 4.93 7.24 9.57
CA ILE A 38 3.86 6.97 10.54
C ILE A 38 3.49 8.27 11.22
N PHE A 39 2.20 8.54 11.29
CA PHE A 39 1.63 9.66 12.01
C PHE A 39 0.69 9.15 13.09
N LEU A 40 0.75 9.78 14.25
CA LEU A 40 -0.13 9.46 15.36
C LEU A 40 -1.15 10.58 15.53
N ASN A 41 -2.43 10.22 15.50
CA ASN A 41 -3.51 11.14 15.82
C ASN A 41 -4.09 10.76 17.18
N GLU A 42 -3.66 11.45 18.22
CA GLU A 42 -4.07 11.15 19.59
C GLU A 42 -5.54 11.49 19.85
N GLU A 43 -6.08 12.52 19.20
CA GLU A 43 -7.48 12.91 19.37
C GLU A 43 -8.43 11.80 18.90
N ASN A 44 -8.13 11.17 17.78
CA ASN A 44 -8.95 10.11 17.20
C ASN A 44 -8.48 8.72 17.57
N ASP A 45 -7.39 8.63 18.35
CA ASP A 45 -6.78 7.37 18.76
C ASP A 45 -6.47 6.48 17.55
N GLN A 46 -5.83 7.07 16.54
CA GLN A 46 -5.53 6.42 15.26
C GLN A 46 -4.07 6.56 14.89
N ILE A 47 -3.60 5.57 14.15
CA ILE A 47 -2.29 5.59 13.51
C ILE A 47 -2.54 5.71 12.01
N MET A 48 -1.83 6.61 11.35
CA MET A 48 -1.90 6.76 9.90
C MET A 48 -0.52 6.53 9.29
N ILE A 49 -0.48 5.75 8.22
CA ILE A 49 0.71 5.57 7.39
C ILE A 49 0.39 6.10 6.00
N ARG A 50 1.35 6.80 5.39
CA ARG A 50 1.18 7.40 4.06
C ARG A 50 2.15 6.76 3.07
N PRO A 51 1.88 5.53 2.62
CA PRO A 51 2.71 4.88 1.61
C PRO A 51 2.47 5.47 0.22
N LYS A 52 3.49 5.36 -0.62
CA LYS A 52 3.40 5.72 -2.02
C LYS A 52 3.73 4.51 -2.87
N ALA A 53 2.90 4.21 -3.83
CA ALA A 53 3.03 3.02 -4.66
C ALA A 53 3.25 3.39 -6.12
N TRP A 54 4.08 2.61 -6.78
CA TRP A 54 4.32 2.70 -8.22
C TRP A 54 4.11 1.34 -8.85
N PHE A 55 3.40 1.33 -9.95
CA PHE A 55 3.33 0.18 -10.84
C PHE A 55 3.73 0.63 -12.23
N ARG A 56 4.53 -0.18 -12.90
CA ARG A 56 4.96 0.09 -14.25
C ARG A 56 5.00 -1.21 -15.06
N ALA A 57 4.41 -1.17 -16.23
CA ALA A 57 4.53 -2.23 -17.22
C ALA A 57 5.35 -1.71 -18.39
N VAL A 58 6.40 -2.42 -18.76
CA VAL A 58 7.30 -2.07 -19.85
C VAL A 58 7.44 -3.26 -20.79
N ASN A 59 7.76 -2.98 -22.08
CA ASN A 59 8.05 -4.03 -23.04
C ASN A 59 9.52 -4.46 -23.01
N GLY A 60 9.92 -5.34 -23.89
CA GLY A 60 11.29 -5.84 -23.97
C GLY A 60 12.35 -4.77 -24.32
N GLN A 61 11.92 -3.60 -24.79
CA GLN A 61 12.78 -2.46 -25.11
C GLN A 61 12.72 -1.38 -24.03
N GLU A 62 12.14 -1.70 -22.86
CA GLU A 62 11.95 -0.80 -21.74
C GLU A 62 11.05 0.42 -22.04
N GLU A 63 10.23 0.31 -23.08
CA GLU A 63 9.23 1.34 -23.37
C GLU A 63 8.03 1.20 -22.45
N ASN A 64 7.49 2.31 -21.98
CA ASN A 64 6.35 2.32 -21.07
C ASN A 64 5.08 1.90 -21.81
N ILE A 65 4.43 0.85 -21.30
CA ILE A 65 3.10 0.43 -21.75
C ILE A 65 2.06 1.12 -20.90
N PHE A 66 2.24 1.09 -19.59
CA PHE A 66 1.34 1.69 -18.61
C PHE A 66 2.09 1.90 -17.32
N SER A 67 1.80 3.01 -16.64
CA SER A 67 2.30 3.23 -15.29
C SER A 67 1.25 3.93 -14.43
N ILE A 68 1.30 3.67 -13.15
CA ILE A 68 0.51 4.36 -12.15
C ILE A 68 1.39 4.67 -10.95
N GLU A 69 1.27 5.89 -10.45
CA GLU A 69 1.85 6.35 -9.20
C GLU A 69 0.71 6.85 -8.34
N ALA A 70 0.60 6.33 -7.13
CA ALA A 70 -0.51 6.69 -6.25
C ALA A 70 -0.04 6.84 -4.81
N GLU A 71 -0.56 7.85 -4.14
CA GLU A 71 -0.39 8.06 -2.72
C GLU A 71 -1.59 7.50 -1.98
N TYR A 72 -1.33 6.88 -0.84
CA TYR A 72 -2.36 6.28 -0.01
C TYR A 72 -2.25 6.78 1.42
N MET A 73 -3.36 6.69 2.14
CA MET A 73 -3.41 6.85 3.57
C MET A 73 -4.06 5.61 4.15
N VAL A 74 -3.33 4.91 5.01
CA VAL A 74 -3.83 3.70 5.67
C VAL A 74 -3.98 4.00 7.15
N PHE A 75 -5.19 3.80 7.67
CA PHE A 75 -5.53 4.11 9.05
C PHE A 75 -5.65 2.84 9.87
N PHE A 76 -4.97 2.83 11.00
CA PHE A 76 -4.93 1.69 11.91
C PHE A 76 -5.34 2.11 13.32
N ARG A 77 -5.81 1.13 14.05
CA ARG A 77 -5.97 1.25 15.50
C ARG A 77 -5.49 -0.03 16.18
N LEU A 78 -4.72 0.13 17.23
CA LEU A 78 -4.33 -0.98 18.07
C LEU A 78 -5.40 -1.16 19.15
N THR A 79 -5.85 -2.39 19.33
CA THR A 79 -6.85 -2.75 20.34
C THR A 79 -6.30 -3.81 21.27
N GLU A 80 -6.95 -4.00 22.40
CA GLU A 80 -6.51 -4.94 23.44
C GLU A 80 -5.10 -4.58 23.95
N ILE A 81 -4.87 -3.30 24.18
CA ILE A 81 -3.58 -2.76 24.64
C ILE A 81 -3.62 -2.32 26.12
N GLY A 82 -4.72 -2.63 26.81
CA GLY A 82 -4.89 -2.23 28.19
C GLY A 82 -5.06 -0.72 28.34
N GLU A 83 -4.36 -0.14 29.33
CA GLU A 83 -4.44 1.29 29.60
C GLU A 83 -3.42 2.12 28.81
N GLN A 84 -2.64 1.47 27.95
CA GLN A 84 -1.65 2.16 27.11
C GLN A 84 -2.32 2.94 26.00
N THR A 85 -1.71 4.08 25.62
CA THR A 85 -2.11 4.82 24.41
C THR A 85 -1.48 4.19 23.19
N GLN A 86 -2.00 4.54 22.00
CA GLN A 86 -1.40 4.10 20.74
C GLN A 86 0.09 4.49 20.65
N GLY A 87 0.39 5.72 21.04
CA GLY A 87 1.76 6.22 21.04
C GLY A 87 2.68 5.47 22.01
N GLN A 88 2.19 5.12 23.17
CA GLN A 88 2.98 4.35 24.15
C GLN A 88 3.31 2.95 23.62
N VAL A 89 2.36 2.30 22.95
CA VAL A 89 2.58 0.97 22.38
C VAL A 89 3.57 1.03 21.22
N LEU A 90 3.48 2.07 20.39
CA LEU A 90 4.39 2.25 19.24
C LEU A 90 5.82 2.62 19.67
N SER A 91 5.97 3.34 20.76
CA SER A 91 7.26 3.89 21.17
C SER A 91 8.30 2.79 21.39
N GLY A 92 9.39 2.84 20.64
CA GLY A 92 10.47 1.87 20.74
C GLY A 92 10.14 0.46 20.27
N ASN A 93 8.95 0.24 19.73
CA ASN A 93 8.51 -1.08 19.28
C ASN A 93 8.77 -1.25 17.78
N VAL A 94 10.01 -1.55 17.43
CA VAL A 94 10.44 -1.69 16.03
C VAL A 94 9.67 -2.80 15.31
N ALA A 95 9.44 -3.92 15.99
CA ALA A 95 8.74 -5.05 15.39
C ALA A 95 7.30 -4.69 15.00
N LEU A 96 6.62 -3.92 15.86
CA LEU A 96 5.25 -3.45 15.57
C LEU A 96 5.23 -2.48 14.41
N VAL A 97 6.18 -1.54 14.37
CA VAL A 97 6.30 -0.58 13.27
C VAL A 97 6.51 -1.30 11.93
N GLU A 98 7.40 -2.29 11.90
CA GLU A 98 7.63 -3.11 10.71
C GLU A 98 6.36 -3.85 10.29
N LYS A 99 5.60 -4.37 11.25
CA LYS A 99 4.35 -5.08 10.98
C LYS A 99 3.30 -4.15 10.37
N LEU A 100 3.18 -2.93 10.89
CA LEU A 100 2.26 -1.94 10.35
C LEU A 100 2.64 -1.54 8.92
N HIS A 101 3.93 -1.37 8.64
CA HIS A 101 4.39 -1.12 7.28
C HIS A 101 4.09 -2.29 6.35
N GLU A 102 4.32 -3.51 6.81
CA GLU A 102 4.01 -4.71 6.03
C GLU A 102 2.53 -4.76 5.68
N TYR A 103 1.65 -4.55 6.66
CA TYR A 103 0.21 -4.56 6.43
C TYR A 103 -0.22 -3.43 5.49
N SER A 104 0.36 -2.24 5.62
CA SER A 104 0.03 -1.15 4.72
C SER A 104 0.45 -1.45 3.28
N GLN A 105 1.59 -2.10 3.07
CA GLN A 105 2.03 -2.52 1.75
C GLN A 105 1.08 -3.54 1.13
N ILE A 106 0.61 -4.51 1.93
CA ILE A 106 -0.35 -5.52 1.46
C ILE A 106 -1.65 -4.85 1.04
N VAL A 107 -2.18 -3.97 1.88
CA VAL A 107 -3.45 -3.28 1.62
C VAL A 107 -3.35 -2.39 0.39
N VAL A 108 -2.26 -1.65 0.25
CA VAL A 108 -1.99 -0.82 -0.93
C VAL A 108 -1.87 -1.69 -2.18
N GLY A 109 -1.19 -2.83 -2.07
CA GLY A 109 -1.08 -3.79 -3.17
C GLY A 109 -2.43 -4.28 -3.66
N VAL A 110 -3.32 -4.64 -2.74
CA VAL A 110 -4.69 -5.07 -3.08
C VAL A 110 -5.47 -3.94 -3.75
N HIS A 111 -5.38 -2.72 -3.20
CA HIS A 111 -6.06 -1.55 -3.75
C HIS A 111 -5.59 -1.25 -5.18
N LEU A 112 -4.29 -1.27 -5.38
CA LEU A 112 -3.70 -1.02 -6.70
C LEU A 112 -4.06 -2.12 -7.69
N GLN A 113 -4.13 -3.38 -7.24
CA GLN A 113 -4.58 -4.50 -8.06
C GLN A 113 -6.01 -4.27 -8.57
N MET A 114 -6.91 -3.80 -7.70
CA MET A 114 -8.28 -3.49 -8.08
C MET A 114 -8.32 -2.38 -9.12
N GLU A 115 -7.51 -1.33 -8.94
CA GLU A 115 -7.38 -0.22 -9.88
C GLU A 115 -6.91 -0.70 -11.25
N LEU A 116 -5.92 -1.59 -11.28
CA LEU A 116 -5.37 -2.14 -12.52
C LEU A 116 -6.36 -3.07 -13.23
N ASN A 117 -7.17 -3.79 -12.51
CA ASN A 117 -8.21 -4.64 -13.11
C ASN A 117 -9.23 -3.82 -13.90
N LEU A 118 -9.45 -2.57 -13.50
CA LEU A 118 -10.31 -1.65 -14.25
C LEU A 118 -9.66 -1.16 -15.54
N THR A 119 -8.34 -1.31 -15.69
CA THR A 119 -7.60 -0.91 -16.90
C THR A 119 -7.30 -2.10 -17.83
N THR A 120 -7.80 -3.28 -17.54
CA THR A 120 -7.57 -4.52 -18.27
C THR A 120 -6.12 -5.01 -18.28
N ILE A 121 -5.27 -4.46 -17.42
CA ILE A 121 -3.88 -4.89 -17.24
C ILE A 121 -3.78 -5.73 -15.97
N ASP A 122 -3.34 -6.99 -16.14
CA ASP A 122 -3.04 -7.83 -15.00
C ASP A 122 -1.72 -7.37 -14.36
N SER A 123 -1.77 -7.00 -13.10
CA SER A 123 -0.59 -6.51 -12.37
C SER A 123 0.42 -7.61 -12.05
N GLY A 124 -0.02 -8.86 -12.01
CA GLY A 124 0.81 -9.98 -11.54
C GLY A 124 1.10 -9.94 -10.06
N MET A 125 0.46 -9.05 -9.30
CA MET A 125 0.63 -8.98 -7.85
C MET A 125 -0.20 -10.06 -7.16
N PRO A 126 0.30 -10.66 -6.07
CA PRO A 126 -0.47 -11.63 -5.33
C PRO A 126 -1.67 -10.99 -4.64
N ILE A 127 -2.77 -11.73 -4.57
CA ILE A 127 -3.91 -11.35 -3.75
C ILE A 127 -3.57 -11.73 -2.31
N TRP A 128 -3.74 -10.78 -1.40
CA TRP A 128 -3.52 -11.04 0.02
C TRP A 128 -4.78 -11.65 0.63
N GLU A 129 -4.59 -12.73 1.37
CA GLU A 129 -5.63 -13.38 2.17
C GLU A 129 -5.09 -13.60 3.57
N GLY A 130 -5.84 -13.23 4.59
CA GLY A 130 -5.41 -13.41 5.97
C GLY A 130 -6.07 -12.48 6.94
N GLU A 131 -5.60 -12.52 8.17
CA GLU A 131 -6.15 -11.74 9.26
C GLU A 131 -5.11 -10.78 9.82
N TYR A 132 -5.55 -9.60 10.23
CA TYR A 132 -4.70 -8.56 10.82
C TYR A 132 -4.68 -8.69 12.35
N ILE A 133 -4.33 -9.86 12.82
CA ILE A 133 -4.28 -10.15 14.26
C ILE A 133 -2.84 -10.26 14.69
N GLU A 134 -2.51 -9.58 15.77
CA GLU A 134 -1.18 -9.61 16.37
C GLU A 134 -1.28 -9.91 17.84
N SER A 135 -0.56 -10.88 18.30
CA SER A 135 -0.57 -11.30 19.69
C SER A 135 0.69 -10.84 20.43
#